data_a26d0eb8e4f0c2aa4e147ff77d91bcbb
#
_entry.id   a26d0eb8e4f0c2aa4e147ff77d91bcbb
#
_cell.length_a   1.000
_cell.length_b   1.000
_cell.length_c   1.000
_cell.angle_alpha   90.00
_cell.angle_beta   90.00
_cell.angle_gamma   90.00
#
_symmetry.space_group_name_H-M   'P 1'
#
loop_
_entity.id
_entity.type
_entity.pdbx_description
1 polymer ?
#
loop_
_entity_poly.entity_id
_entity_poly.type
_entity_poly.pdbx_seq_one_letter_code
_entity_poly.pdbx_strand_id
1 'polypeptide(L)'
;MPDLIGLDFETYSDVDLKKHGLYRYTESPFFRPLLVGLATPAASSWYFDISQHSKQLAREYIGDAIHDSTIVAHNVPFERRVLAWLDLHYPAKRFIDSAVVARAVGAASKLEAAAPQLLGVDKMDEGTKLIRMFSVPGKHQEANGNNAFDSEITTLNRREWDQFGQYCALDAKLGLNIVLQYISWLTPAEQDYSAITLRMNETGWCVDVPLVEEMQRRYLENQEVALQEFRFRYAEPDLNLNSLKQMKEWCAARGVKANSFSKERVEKLIAALDKKFEDKTITAQQWDNYKAVWDLLHTKQILGGSSLKKLKVILNIATLDSEEPETHRLRDQYVHIGAGQTWRTTGRSVQMQNLKRLRSEVDDMDELVDDPESEWDNSKLADNLRQVFTATDPNGRLLVGDFSSVESRGLAYLAGEQWKL
;
A
#
# COMPACT_ATOMS: atom_id res chain seq x y z
N MET A 1 6.18 34.13 -6.44
CA MET A 1 6.18 32.75 -5.92
C MET A 1 7.65 32.37 -5.79
N PRO A 2 8.05 31.57 -4.80
CA PRO A 2 9.40 31.02 -4.83
C PRO A 2 9.63 30.31 -6.16
N ASP A 3 10.88 30.23 -6.60
CA ASP A 3 11.21 29.53 -7.83
C ASP A 3 10.76 28.06 -7.69
N LEU A 4 10.02 27.57 -8.69
CA LEU A 4 9.54 26.18 -8.73
C LEU A 4 10.46 25.35 -9.63
N ILE A 5 10.77 24.13 -9.21
CA ILE A 5 11.48 23.17 -10.04
C ILE A 5 10.75 21.84 -10.03
N GLY A 6 10.46 21.29 -11.23
CA GLY A 6 9.95 19.93 -11.40
C GLY A 6 11.08 18.92 -11.26
N LEU A 7 10.83 17.85 -10.55
CA LEU A 7 11.78 16.77 -10.28
C LEU A 7 11.10 15.41 -10.47
N ASP A 8 11.80 14.48 -11.12
CA ASP A 8 11.41 13.08 -11.26
C ASP A 8 12.66 12.21 -11.27
N PHE A 9 12.58 10.99 -10.74
CA PHE A 9 13.70 10.04 -10.73
C PHE A 9 13.31 8.73 -11.39
N GLU A 10 14.22 8.19 -12.20
CA GLU A 10 14.20 6.80 -12.59
C GLU A 10 15.25 6.02 -11.79
N THR A 11 14.86 4.85 -11.29
CA THR A 11 15.67 4.07 -10.37
C THR A 11 15.68 2.60 -10.73
N TYR A 12 16.65 1.88 -10.20
CA TYR A 12 16.74 0.42 -10.25
C TYR A 12 16.68 -0.17 -8.85
N SER A 13 16.01 -1.30 -8.68
CA SER A 13 16.12 -2.16 -7.50
C SER A 13 15.75 -3.60 -7.88
N ASP A 14 16.31 -4.57 -7.16
CA ASP A 14 15.92 -5.97 -7.23
C ASP A 14 14.64 -6.28 -6.41
N VAL A 15 14.20 -5.31 -5.62
CA VAL A 15 13.01 -5.41 -4.78
C VAL A 15 11.77 -4.91 -5.54
N ASP A 16 10.71 -5.71 -5.58
CA ASP A 16 9.41 -5.29 -6.15
C ASP A 16 8.75 -4.22 -5.27
N LEU A 17 8.73 -2.99 -5.78
CA LEU A 17 8.13 -1.81 -5.11
C LEU A 17 6.67 -2.03 -4.70
N LYS A 18 5.87 -2.69 -5.54
CA LYS A 18 4.43 -2.91 -5.26
C LYS A 18 4.21 -3.90 -4.13
N LYS A 19 5.07 -4.89 -4.01
CA LYS A 19 4.97 -5.97 -3.03
C LYS A 19 5.61 -5.61 -1.70
N HIS A 20 6.74 -4.91 -1.74
CA HIS A 20 7.58 -4.67 -0.56
C HIS A 20 7.60 -3.22 -0.08
N GLY A 21 6.96 -2.31 -0.83
CA GLY A 21 6.88 -0.90 -0.46
C GLY A 21 8.15 -0.10 -0.70
N LEU A 22 8.01 1.22 -0.56
CA LEU A 22 9.03 2.19 -0.92
C LEU A 22 10.33 2.03 -0.12
N TYR A 23 10.22 1.80 1.18
CA TYR A 23 11.40 1.73 2.06
C TYR A 23 12.26 0.50 1.77
N ARG A 24 11.67 -0.70 1.72
CA ARG A 24 12.43 -1.90 1.34
C ARG A 24 13.03 -1.81 -0.07
N TYR A 25 12.32 -1.16 -0.99
CA TYR A 25 12.81 -0.92 -2.35
C TYR A 25 14.09 -0.07 -2.33
N THR A 26 14.08 1.05 -1.57
CA THR A 26 15.22 1.99 -1.51
C THR A 26 16.32 1.59 -0.54
N GLU A 27 16.07 0.65 0.37
CA GLU A 27 17.04 0.11 1.33
C GLU A 27 17.75 -1.15 0.82
N SER A 28 17.34 -1.65 -0.35
CA SER A 28 18.08 -2.74 -0.99
C SER A 28 19.53 -2.34 -1.26
N PRO A 29 20.51 -3.24 -1.03
CA PRO A 29 21.90 -3.00 -1.40
C PRO A 29 22.10 -2.82 -2.90
N PHE A 30 21.14 -3.26 -3.71
CA PHE A 30 21.14 -3.10 -5.16
C PHE A 30 20.35 -1.89 -5.64
N PHE A 31 19.72 -1.13 -4.74
CA PHE A 31 19.04 0.10 -5.10
C PHE A 31 20.00 1.13 -5.68
N ARG A 32 19.62 1.73 -6.82
CA ARG A 32 20.41 2.73 -7.50
C ARG A 32 19.54 3.76 -8.24
N PRO A 33 19.67 5.05 -7.97
CA PRO A 33 19.17 6.09 -8.87
C PRO A 33 19.89 6.00 -10.21
N LEU A 34 19.14 6.10 -11.29
CA LEU A 34 19.64 5.98 -12.66
C LEU A 34 19.67 7.33 -13.37
N LEU A 35 18.52 8.01 -13.36
CA LEU A 35 18.30 9.26 -14.06
C LEU A 35 17.57 10.24 -13.13
N VAL A 36 17.79 11.53 -13.32
CA VAL A 36 16.96 12.58 -12.77
C VAL A 36 16.47 13.48 -13.90
N GLY A 37 15.17 13.70 -13.94
CA GLY A 37 14.50 14.67 -14.78
C GLY A 37 14.29 15.97 -14.02
N LEU A 38 14.57 17.08 -14.63
CA LEU A 38 14.41 18.42 -14.09
C LEU A 38 13.63 19.30 -15.06
N ALA A 39 12.78 20.18 -14.53
CA ALA A 39 11.99 21.12 -15.35
C ALA A 39 11.82 22.46 -14.66
N THR A 40 11.85 23.54 -15.44
CA THR A 40 11.60 24.91 -14.95
C THR A 40 10.29 25.47 -15.53
N PRO A 41 9.71 26.50 -14.90
CA PRO A 41 8.54 27.20 -15.44
C PRO A 41 8.75 27.82 -16.82
N ALA A 42 9.99 28.13 -17.18
CA ALA A 42 10.38 28.67 -18.51
C ALA A 42 10.28 27.63 -19.65
N ALA A 43 9.57 26.52 -19.41
CA ALA A 43 9.28 25.45 -20.35
C ALA A 43 10.47 24.56 -20.76
N SER A 44 11.64 24.73 -20.19
CA SER A 44 12.77 23.82 -20.38
C SER A 44 12.65 22.60 -19.45
N SER A 45 12.93 21.41 -19.99
CA SER A 45 13.16 20.21 -19.22
C SER A 45 14.36 19.46 -19.77
N TRP A 46 15.12 18.83 -18.89
CA TRP A 46 16.30 18.06 -19.23
C TRP A 46 16.47 16.91 -18.25
N TYR A 47 17.32 15.96 -18.57
CA TYR A 47 17.72 14.91 -17.65
C TYR A 47 19.22 14.90 -17.41
N PHE A 48 19.61 14.32 -16.27
CA PHE A 48 20.99 14.03 -15.92
C PHE A 48 21.14 12.53 -15.64
N ASP A 49 22.14 11.90 -16.24
CA ASP A 49 22.43 10.47 -16.11
C ASP A 49 23.26 10.22 -14.84
N ILE A 50 22.60 9.87 -13.76
CA ILE A 50 23.22 9.57 -12.46
C ILE A 50 24.09 8.31 -12.57
N SER A 51 23.66 7.32 -13.39
CA SER A 51 24.30 6.00 -13.47
C SER A 51 25.75 6.06 -13.94
N GLN A 52 26.13 7.09 -14.68
CA GLN A 52 27.47 7.31 -15.22
C GLN A 52 28.37 8.13 -14.30
N HIS A 53 27.89 8.55 -13.14
CA HIS A 53 28.61 9.47 -12.26
C HIS A 53 28.72 8.93 -10.83
N SER A 54 29.64 9.50 -10.05
CA SER A 54 29.73 9.21 -8.64
C SER A 54 28.54 9.78 -7.87
N LYS A 55 28.16 9.16 -6.74
CA LYS A 55 27.13 9.66 -5.85
C LYS A 55 27.39 11.12 -5.45
N GLN A 56 28.65 11.49 -5.20
CA GLN A 56 29.04 12.87 -4.85
C GLN A 56 28.72 13.85 -5.97
N LEU A 57 29.11 13.55 -7.21
CA LEU A 57 28.84 14.43 -8.34
C LEU A 57 27.33 14.59 -8.60
N ALA A 58 26.58 13.49 -8.51
CA ALA A 58 25.12 13.53 -8.63
C ALA A 58 24.48 14.38 -7.52
N ARG A 59 24.95 14.23 -6.28
CA ARG A 59 24.51 15.04 -5.13
C ARG A 59 24.76 16.52 -5.36
N GLU A 60 25.97 16.91 -5.79
CA GLU A 60 26.34 18.30 -6.05
C GLU A 60 25.47 18.88 -7.18
N TYR A 61 25.40 18.19 -8.32
CA TYR A 61 24.60 18.64 -9.46
C TYR A 61 23.12 18.84 -9.13
N ILE A 62 22.51 17.86 -8.48
CA ILE A 62 21.09 17.91 -8.12
C ILE A 62 20.87 18.95 -7.01
N GLY A 63 21.76 18.96 -5.99
CA GLY A 63 21.71 19.92 -4.90
C GLY A 63 21.72 21.36 -5.39
N ASP A 64 22.63 21.71 -6.31
CA ASP A 64 22.74 23.05 -6.91
C ASP A 64 21.48 23.40 -7.71
N ALA A 65 20.96 22.44 -8.50
CA ALA A 65 19.77 22.65 -9.33
C ALA A 65 18.51 22.97 -8.52
N ILE A 66 18.37 22.40 -7.32
CA ILE A 66 17.16 22.53 -6.49
C ILE A 66 17.34 23.41 -5.25
N HIS A 67 18.53 24.03 -5.06
CA HIS A 67 18.97 24.68 -3.81
C HIS A 67 17.93 25.64 -3.22
N ASP A 68 17.48 26.63 -3.98
CA ASP A 68 16.59 27.70 -3.52
C ASP A 68 15.14 27.54 -3.97
N SER A 69 14.82 26.41 -4.63
CA SER A 69 13.52 26.21 -5.25
C SER A 69 12.55 25.42 -4.35
N THR A 70 11.26 25.66 -4.55
CA THR A 70 10.22 24.70 -4.10
C THR A 70 10.18 23.55 -5.11
N ILE A 71 10.31 22.33 -4.60
CA ILE A 71 10.44 21.11 -5.41
C ILE A 71 9.04 20.55 -5.70
N VAL A 72 8.75 20.38 -6.98
CA VAL A 72 7.50 19.77 -7.44
C VAL A 72 7.81 18.39 -7.97
N ALA A 73 7.11 17.37 -7.45
CA ALA A 73 7.22 16.01 -7.94
C ALA A 73 5.86 15.32 -7.99
N HIS A 74 5.77 14.21 -8.71
CA HIS A 74 4.54 13.41 -8.77
C HIS A 74 4.66 12.19 -7.89
N ASN A 75 4.02 12.19 -6.70
CA ASN A 75 4.18 11.21 -5.62
C ASN A 75 5.48 11.44 -4.81
N VAL A 76 5.63 12.65 -4.30
CA VAL A 76 6.77 13.17 -3.51
C VAL A 76 7.45 12.18 -2.54
N PRO A 77 6.75 11.25 -1.85
CA PRO A 77 7.43 10.28 -1.00
C PRO A 77 8.57 9.52 -1.68
N PHE A 78 8.42 9.22 -2.98
CA PHE A 78 9.44 8.47 -3.73
C PHE A 78 10.69 9.35 -3.96
N GLU A 79 10.53 10.56 -4.47
CA GLU A 79 11.64 11.47 -4.75
C GLU A 79 12.38 11.85 -3.47
N ARG A 80 11.67 12.03 -2.36
CA ARG A 80 12.30 12.31 -1.07
C ARG A 80 13.20 11.16 -0.60
N ARG A 81 12.80 9.91 -0.84
CA ARG A 81 13.64 8.73 -0.52
C ARG A 81 14.90 8.67 -1.40
N VAL A 82 14.76 9.00 -2.68
CA VAL A 82 15.93 9.06 -3.61
C VAL A 82 16.88 10.20 -3.22
N LEU A 83 16.34 11.39 -2.91
CA LEU A 83 17.13 12.51 -2.41
C LEU A 83 17.85 12.15 -1.09
N ALA A 84 17.19 11.49 -0.16
CA ALA A 84 17.81 11.01 1.08
C ALA A 84 18.95 10.01 0.82
N TRP A 85 18.80 9.12 -0.17
CA TRP A 85 19.88 8.23 -0.60
C TRP A 85 21.10 8.99 -1.13
N LEU A 86 20.87 10.17 -1.76
CA LEU A 86 21.90 11.10 -2.22
C LEU A 86 22.44 12.00 -1.09
N ASP A 87 22.06 11.81 0.16
CA ASP A 87 22.36 12.66 1.31
C ASP A 87 21.87 14.13 1.13
N LEU A 88 20.73 14.29 0.42
CA LEU A 88 20.04 15.55 0.23
C LEU A 88 18.75 15.55 1.06
N HIS A 89 18.75 16.30 2.16
CA HIS A 89 17.65 16.34 3.12
C HIS A 89 16.99 17.73 3.12
N TYR A 90 15.71 17.77 2.76
CA TYR A 90 14.94 19.01 2.71
C TYR A 90 13.66 18.90 3.54
N PRO A 91 13.21 19.98 4.19
CA PRO A 91 11.95 19.99 4.93
C PRO A 91 10.76 19.63 4.04
N ALA A 92 9.78 18.91 4.58
CA ALA A 92 8.57 18.49 3.84
C ALA A 92 7.83 19.67 3.18
N LYS A 93 7.86 20.85 3.80
CA LYS A 93 7.27 22.09 3.28
C LYS A 93 7.91 22.63 1.99
N ARG A 94 9.09 22.16 1.61
CA ARG A 94 9.73 22.51 0.33
C ARG A 94 9.18 21.70 -0.85
N PHE A 95 8.28 20.77 -0.61
CA PHE A 95 7.75 19.89 -1.64
C PHE A 95 6.28 20.18 -1.91
N ILE A 96 5.91 20.18 -3.19
CA ILE A 96 4.53 20.16 -3.66
C ILE A 96 4.32 18.86 -4.45
N ASP A 97 3.38 18.05 -4.01
CA ASP A 97 3.01 16.81 -4.70
C ASP A 97 1.95 17.09 -5.77
N SER A 98 2.32 16.99 -7.03
CA SER A 98 1.40 17.21 -8.15
C SER A 98 0.29 16.15 -8.21
N ALA A 99 0.47 14.96 -7.62
CA ALA A 99 -0.60 13.98 -7.48
C ALA A 99 -1.65 14.43 -6.44
N VAL A 100 -1.25 15.17 -5.39
CA VAL A 100 -2.20 15.81 -4.46
C VAL A 100 -3.01 16.88 -5.18
N VAL A 101 -2.35 17.73 -5.97
CA VAL A 101 -3.01 18.79 -6.77
C VAL A 101 -3.98 18.17 -7.76
N ALA A 102 -3.59 17.11 -8.48
CA ALA A 102 -4.48 16.40 -9.41
C ALA A 102 -5.73 15.85 -8.71
N ARG A 103 -5.56 15.20 -7.54
CA ARG A 103 -6.70 14.69 -6.76
C ARG A 103 -7.61 15.80 -6.24
N ALA A 104 -7.06 16.95 -5.87
CA ALA A 104 -7.84 18.10 -5.40
C ALA A 104 -8.80 18.63 -6.45
N VAL A 105 -8.45 18.56 -7.73
CA VAL A 105 -9.32 18.94 -8.85
C VAL A 105 -10.14 17.78 -9.41
N GLY A 106 -10.14 16.62 -8.74
CA GLY A 106 -10.93 15.45 -9.14
C GLY A 106 -10.33 14.62 -10.28
N ALA A 107 -9.07 14.85 -10.63
CA ALA A 107 -8.38 14.06 -11.65
C ALA A 107 -7.76 12.76 -11.07
N ALA A 108 -7.27 11.91 -11.95
CA ALA A 108 -6.59 10.67 -11.58
C ALA A 108 -5.32 10.93 -10.76
N SER A 109 -4.98 9.96 -9.88
CA SER A 109 -3.76 10.05 -9.06
C SER A 109 -2.47 9.72 -9.80
N LYS A 110 -2.55 8.96 -10.91
CA LYS A 110 -1.38 8.57 -11.70
C LYS A 110 -1.11 9.60 -12.79
N LEU A 111 0.14 9.98 -12.98
CA LEU A 111 0.53 10.99 -13.95
C LEU A 111 0.10 10.64 -15.38
N GLU A 112 0.20 9.36 -15.75
CA GLU A 112 -0.23 8.84 -17.07
C GLU A 112 -1.70 9.11 -17.41
N ALA A 113 -2.56 9.22 -16.38
CA ALA A 113 -3.97 9.53 -16.54
C ALA A 113 -4.31 10.99 -16.20
N ALA A 114 -3.58 11.61 -15.26
CA ALA A 114 -3.79 13.00 -14.85
C ALA A 114 -3.35 14.00 -15.94
N ALA A 115 -2.22 13.76 -16.61
CA ALA A 115 -1.70 14.68 -17.61
C ALA A 115 -2.65 14.85 -18.83
N PRO A 116 -3.20 13.78 -19.43
CA PRO A 116 -4.23 13.95 -20.48
C PRO A 116 -5.47 14.68 -19.98
N GLN A 117 -5.94 14.37 -18.76
CA GLN A 117 -7.13 14.99 -18.18
C GLN A 117 -6.98 16.49 -17.90
N LEU A 118 -5.82 16.90 -17.42
CA LEU A 118 -5.59 18.26 -16.92
C LEU A 118 -4.86 19.14 -17.91
N LEU A 119 -3.97 18.58 -18.72
CA LEU A 119 -3.09 19.34 -19.62
C LEU A 119 -3.39 19.06 -21.10
N GLY A 120 -4.20 18.05 -21.42
CA GLY A 120 -4.44 17.62 -22.80
C GLY A 120 -3.18 17.04 -23.48
N VAL A 121 -2.23 16.55 -22.71
CA VAL A 121 -0.94 16.01 -23.19
C VAL A 121 -0.77 14.59 -22.75
N ASP A 122 -0.55 13.68 -23.70
CA ASP A 122 -0.30 12.28 -23.41
C ASP A 122 1.15 12.06 -22.92
N LYS A 123 1.31 11.11 -22.03
CA LYS A 123 2.60 10.59 -21.62
C LYS A 123 3.18 9.71 -22.73
N MET A 124 4.49 9.53 -22.77
CA MET A 124 5.14 8.65 -23.74
C MET A 124 4.68 7.20 -23.57
N ASP A 125 4.20 6.57 -24.63
CA ASP A 125 3.66 5.20 -24.62
C ASP A 125 4.71 4.15 -24.25
N GLU A 126 5.98 4.39 -24.57
CA GLU A 126 7.09 3.46 -24.31
C GLU A 126 7.51 3.36 -22.85
N GLY A 127 7.03 4.24 -21.97
CA GLY A 127 7.50 4.34 -20.56
C GLY A 127 7.49 2.98 -19.81
N THR A 128 6.42 2.21 -19.93
CA THR A 128 6.33 0.88 -19.29
C THR A 128 7.40 -0.10 -19.80
N LYS A 129 7.74 -0.05 -21.09
CA LYS A 129 8.78 -0.89 -21.68
C LYS A 129 10.18 -0.48 -21.17
N LEU A 130 10.44 0.83 -21.12
CA LEU A 130 11.71 1.39 -20.65
C LEU A 130 11.94 1.07 -19.16
N ILE A 131 10.92 1.25 -18.33
CA ILE A 131 10.97 0.85 -16.90
C ILE A 131 11.29 -0.64 -16.75
N ARG A 132 10.63 -1.52 -17.51
CA ARG A 132 10.93 -2.97 -17.47
C ARG A 132 12.33 -3.30 -17.91
N MET A 133 12.89 -2.52 -18.82
CA MET A 133 14.22 -2.75 -19.37
C MET A 133 15.33 -2.31 -18.42
N PHE A 134 15.14 -1.18 -17.73
CA PHE A 134 16.21 -0.55 -16.98
C PHE A 134 16.02 -0.54 -15.46
N SER A 135 14.79 -0.65 -14.96
CA SER A 135 14.48 -0.43 -13.54
C SER A 135 14.32 -1.70 -12.71
N VAL A 136 14.38 -2.89 -13.33
CA VAL A 136 14.26 -4.18 -12.66
C VAL A 136 15.30 -5.17 -13.20
N PRO A 137 15.67 -6.21 -12.42
CA PRO A 137 16.55 -7.26 -12.91
C PRO A 137 15.98 -7.95 -14.14
N GLY A 138 16.81 -8.23 -15.13
CA GLY A 138 16.47 -9.11 -16.23
C GLY A 138 16.43 -10.57 -15.79
N LYS A 139 15.65 -11.42 -16.47
CA LYS A 139 15.53 -12.86 -16.17
C LYS A 139 16.87 -13.59 -16.09
N HIS A 140 17.83 -13.18 -16.89
CA HIS A 140 19.18 -13.77 -16.88
C HIS A 140 19.96 -13.40 -15.61
N GLN A 141 19.82 -12.15 -15.15
CA GLN A 141 20.42 -11.68 -13.90
C GLN A 141 19.83 -12.41 -12.70
N GLU A 142 18.51 -12.53 -12.64
CA GLU A 142 17.79 -13.28 -11.59
C GLU A 142 18.24 -14.76 -11.57
N ALA A 143 18.33 -15.40 -12.73
CA ALA A 143 18.73 -16.80 -12.85
C ALA A 143 20.16 -17.06 -12.37
N ASN A 144 21.07 -16.09 -12.52
CA ASN A 144 22.47 -16.17 -12.09
C ASN A 144 22.70 -15.64 -10.68
N GLY A 145 21.67 -15.17 -9.97
CA GLY A 145 21.78 -14.54 -8.65
C GLY A 145 22.55 -13.22 -8.66
N ASN A 146 22.72 -12.59 -9.83
CA ASN A 146 23.34 -11.28 -9.96
C ASN A 146 22.27 -10.19 -10.09
N ASN A 147 21.79 -9.71 -8.97
CA ASN A 147 20.70 -8.71 -8.92
C ASN A 147 21.21 -7.27 -9.01
N ALA A 148 22.48 -7.03 -9.26
CA ALA A 148 23.03 -5.70 -9.42
C ALA A 148 22.61 -5.07 -10.77
N PHE A 149 22.52 -3.74 -10.79
CA PHE A 149 22.29 -3.01 -12.04
C PHE A 149 23.41 -3.28 -13.05
N ASP A 150 23.03 -3.70 -14.26
CA ASP A 150 23.94 -3.93 -15.35
C ASP A 150 24.13 -2.64 -16.16
N SER A 151 25.27 -1.97 -15.96
CA SER A 151 25.58 -0.72 -16.68
C SER A 151 25.85 -0.92 -18.16
N GLU A 152 26.18 -2.13 -18.62
CA GLU A 152 26.41 -2.40 -20.06
C GLU A 152 25.10 -2.26 -20.84
N ILE A 153 23.94 -2.53 -20.22
CA ILE A 153 22.63 -2.40 -20.87
C ILE A 153 22.39 -1.01 -21.41
N THR A 154 22.92 0.05 -20.76
CA THR A 154 22.77 1.44 -21.17
C THR A 154 23.57 1.73 -22.44
N THR A 155 24.72 1.13 -22.59
CA THR A 155 25.59 1.26 -23.76
C THR A 155 25.05 0.47 -24.95
N LEU A 156 24.62 -0.78 -24.70
CA LEU A 156 24.08 -1.66 -25.73
C LEU A 156 22.73 -1.16 -26.28
N ASN A 157 21.98 -0.41 -25.49
CA ASN A 157 20.65 0.13 -25.83
C ASN A 157 20.63 1.67 -25.70
N ARG A 158 21.62 2.34 -26.26
CA ARG A 158 21.82 3.78 -26.10
C ARG A 158 20.60 4.62 -26.51
N ARG A 159 19.93 4.24 -27.57
CA ARG A 159 18.73 4.95 -28.04
C ARG A 159 17.59 4.86 -27.04
N GLU A 160 17.31 3.66 -26.53
CA GLU A 160 16.28 3.43 -25.51
C GLU A 160 16.64 4.12 -24.19
N TRP A 161 17.94 4.17 -23.85
CA TRP A 161 18.41 4.89 -22.68
C TRP A 161 18.19 6.40 -22.80
N ASP A 162 18.50 7.01 -23.94
CA ASP A 162 18.22 8.43 -24.19
C ASP A 162 16.70 8.70 -24.19
N GLN A 163 15.88 7.80 -24.71
CA GLN A 163 14.42 7.88 -24.59
C GLN A 163 13.96 7.81 -23.15
N PHE A 164 14.60 6.98 -22.30
CA PHE A 164 14.29 6.87 -20.88
C PHE A 164 14.64 8.18 -20.13
N GLY A 165 15.75 8.83 -20.48
CA GLY A 165 16.08 10.15 -19.96
C GLY A 165 15.07 11.24 -20.38
N GLN A 166 14.62 11.22 -21.65
CA GLN A 166 13.57 12.14 -22.12
C GLN A 166 12.22 11.88 -21.44
N TYR A 167 11.89 10.63 -21.18
CA TYR A 167 10.70 10.23 -20.43
C TYR A 167 10.75 10.80 -19.01
N CYS A 168 11.84 10.64 -18.28
CA CYS A 168 12.05 11.18 -16.95
C CYS A 168 11.92 12.73 -16.93
N ALA A 169 12.55 13.42 -17.89
CA ALA A 169 12.44 14.88 -18.02
C ALA A 169 11.01 15.35 -18.34
N LEU A 170 10.27 14.57 -19.15
CA LEU A 170 8.88 14.87 -19.45
C LEU A 170 7.98 14.68 -18.22
N ASP A 171 8.19 13.65 -17.42
CA ASP A 171 7.42 13.42 -16.18
C ASP A 171 7.62 14.55 -15.18
N ALA A 172 8.85 15.03 -14.98
CA ALA A 172 9.14 16.21 -14.17
C ALA A 172 8.39 17.47 -14.70
N LYS A 173 8.36 17.67 -16.02
CA LYS A 173 7.67 18.79 -16.66
C LYS A 173 6.14 18.70 -16.51
N LEU A 174 5.56 17.53 -16.73
CA LEU A 174 4.11 17.33 -16.59
C LEU A 174 3.66 17.56 -15.15
N GLY A 175 4.40 17.03 -14.17
CA GLY A 175 4.15 17.29 -12.76
C GLY A 175 4.19 18.78 -12.41
N LEU A 176 5.21 19.49 -12.89
CA LEU A 176 5.34 20.94 -12.70
C LEU A 176 4.18 21.71 -13.35
N ASN A 177 3.78 21.37 -14.56
CA ASN A 177 2.69 22.04 -15.27
C ASN A 177 1.34 21.86 -14.56
N ILE A 178 1.07 20.68 -14.00
CA ILE A 178 -0.13 20.46 -13.16
C ILE A 178 -0.12 21.43 -11.97
N VAL A 179 1.00 21.59 -11.28
CA VAL A 179 1.10 22.51 -10.14
C VAL A 179 0.94 23.97 -10.61
N LEU A 180 1.64 24.40 -11.65
CA LEU A 180 1.54 25.77 -12.18
C LEU A 180 0.09 26.14 -12.52
N GLN A 181 -0.68 25.22 -13.06
CA GLN A 181 -2.05 25.48 -13.50
C GLN A 181 -3.08 25.37 -12.38
N TYR A 182 -2.88 24.45 -11.42
CA TYR A 182 -3.95 24.06 -10.51
C TYR A 182 -3.63 24.24 -9.01
N ILE A 183 -2.44 24.72 -8.62
CA ILE A 183 -2.08 24.85 -7.20
C ILE A 183 -3.03 25.75 -6.40
N SER A 184 -3.70 26.70 -7.05
CA SER A 184 -4.68 27.60 -6.42
C SER A 184 -5.91 26.88 -5.83
N TRP A 185 -6.14 25.60 -6.20
CA TRP A 185 -7.18 24.77 -5.60
C TRP A 185 -6.80 24.26 -4.20
N LEU A 186 -5.51 24.26 -3.85
CA LEU A 186 -5.06 23.94 -2.51
C LEU A 186 -4.81 25.22 -1.72
N THR A 187 -5.59 25.37 -0.63
CA THR A 187 -5.33 26.44 0.34
C THR A 187 -3.94 26.27 0.99
N PRO A 188 -3.36 27.32 1.57
CA PRO A 188 -2.13 27.17 2.36
C PRO A 188 -2.25 26.12 3.47
N ALA A 189 -3.40 26.01 4.13
CA ALA A 189 -3.66 24.97 5.13
C ALA A 189 -3.59 23.56 4.55
N GLU A 190 -4.15 23.32 3.36
CA GLU A 190 -4.07 22.02 2.70
C GLU A 190 -2.64 21.66 2.28
N GLN A 191 -1.83 22.66 1.90
CA GLN A 191 -0.41 22.44 1.62
C GLN A 191 0.36 22.06 2.90
N ASP A 192 0.05 22.71 4.04
CA ASP A 192 0.60 22.33 5.34
C ASP A 192 0.17 20.92 5.76
N TYR A 193 -1.10 20.54 5.55
CA TYR A 193 -1.57 19.17 5.83
C TYR A 193 -0.92 18.13 4.91
N SER A 194 -0.64 18.47 3.66
CA SER A 194 0.15 17.62 2.77
C SER A 194 1.56 17.38 3.32
N ALA A 195 2.24 18.43 3.78
CA ALA A 195 3.56 18.33 4.41
C ALA A 195 3.54 17.54 5.73
N ILE A 196 2.48 17.67 6.52
CA ILE A 196 2.27 16.85 7.73
C ILE A 196 2.11 15.38 7.35
N THR A 197 1.31 15.07 6.32
CA THR A 197 1.12 13.68 5.85
C THR A 197 2.42 13.07 5.35
N LEU A 198 3.28 13.82 4.67
CA LEU A 198 4.63 13.37 4.29
C LEU A 198 5.45 12.97 5.52
N ARG A 199 5.47 13.83 6.55
CA ARG A 199 6.18 13.53 7.81
C ARG A 199 5.60 12.30 8.52
N MET A 200 4.28 12.17 8.60
CA MET A 200 3.62 10.98 9.17
C MET A 200 4.05 9.69 8.44
N ASN A 201 4.14 9.75 7.11
CA ASN A 201 4.59 8.63 6.28
C ASN A 201 6.07 8.29 6.53
N GLU A 202 6.91 9.28 6.75
CA GLU A 202 8.35 9.11 7.05
C GLU A 202 8.57 8.56 8.45
N THR A 203 7.85 9.07 9.46
CA THR A 203 7.92 8.55 10.83
C THR A 203 7.39 7.11 10.88
N GLY A 204 6.23 6.86 10.28
CA GLY A 204 5.60 5.54 10.29
C GLY A 204 5.09 5.12 11.67
N TRP A 205 4.61 3.88 11.74
CA TRP A 205 4.11 3.23 12.95
C TRP A 205 5.11 2.18 13.44
N CYS A 206 5.38 2.16 14.72
CA CYS A 206 6.12 1.05 15.32
C CYS A 206 5.29 -0.21 15.26
N VAL A 207 5.93 -1.33 14.94
CA VAL A 207 5.31 -2.63 14.77
C VAL A 207 6.11 -3.69 15.51
N ASP A 208 5.42 -4.45 16.33
CA ASP A 208 5.95 -5.66 16.94
C ASP A 208 5.97 -6.78 15.90
N VAL A 209 7.10 -6.93 15.22
CA VAL A 209 7.25 -7.93 14.16
C VAL A 209 7.21 -9.36 14.71
N PRO A 210 7.86 -9.72 15.82
CA PRO A 210 7.69 -11.03 16.45
C PRO A 210 6.22 -11.39 16.70
N LEU A 211 5.42 -10.47 17.24
CA LEU A 211 3.99 -10.69 17.44
C LEU A 211 3.24 -10.88 16.11
N VAL A 212 3.57 -10.10 15.08
CA VAL A 212 2.98 -10.27 13.74
C VAL A 212 3.30 -11.64 13.15
N GLU A 213 4.53 -12.11 13.32
CA GLU A 213 4.97 -13.44 12.85
C GLU A 213 4.21 -14.55 13.56
N GLU A 214 4.05 -14.47 14.88
CA GLU A 214 3.29 -15.45 15.65
C GLU A 214 1.80 -15.45 15.26
N MET A 215 1.16 -14.28 15.16
CA MET A 215 -0.21 -14.17 14.66
C MET A 215 -0.36 -14.76 13.26
N GLN A 216 0.60 -14.55 12.38
CA GLN A 216 0.59 -15.12 11.02
C GLN A 216 0.75 -16.64 11.06
N ARG A 217 1.63 -17.17 11.90
CA ARG A 217 1.83 -18.61 12.08
C ARG A 217 0.52 -19.27 12.50
N ARG A 218 -0.13 -18.74 13.55
CA ARG A 218 -1.43 -19.26 14.04
C ARG A 218 -2.52 -19.16 12.97
N TYR A 219 -2.58 -18.04 12.26
CA TYR A 219 -3.54 -17.88 11.16
C TYR A 219 -3.37 -18.94 10.06
N LEU A 220 -2.15 -19.25 9.67
CA LEU A 220 -1.87 -20.26 8.66
C LEU A 220 -2.16 -21.68 9.18
N GLU A 221 -1.84 -21.97 10.42
CA GLU A 221 -2.19 -23.25 11.08
C GLU A 221 -3.69 -23.46 11.14
N ASN A 222 -4.46 -22.46 11.59
CA ASN A 222 -5.92 -22.53 11.63
C ASN A 222 -6.51 -22.81 10.23
N GLN A 223 -5.93 -22.22 9.19
CA GLN A 223 -6.34 -22.49 7.81
C GLN A 223 -6.04 -23.92 7.38
N GLU A 224 -4.83 -24.40 7.68
CA GLU A 224 -4.40 -25.75 7.29
C GLU A 224 -5.23 -26.80 8.02
N VAL A 225 -5.41 -26.67 9.33
CA VAL A 225 -6.23 -27.58 10.13
C VAL A 225 -7.67 -27.64 9.60
N ALA A 226 -8.31 -26.48 9.39
CA ALA A 226 -9.67 -26.42 8.88
C ALA A 226 -9.80 -27.06 7.47
N LEU A 227 -8.79 -26.87 6.63
CA LEU A 227 -8.78 -27.46 5.28
C LEU A 227 -8.57 -28.99 5.33
N GLN A 228 -7.66 -29.47 6.16
CA GLN A 228 -7.37 -30.90 6.33
C GLN A 228 -8.56 -31.63 6.94
N GLU A 229 -9.17 -31.08 7.99
CA GLU A 229 -10.39 -31.65 8.60
C GLU A 229 -11.53 -31.76 7.59
N PHE A 230 -11.75 -30.72 6.79
CA PHE A 230 -12.76 -30.72 5.74
C PHE A 230 -12.48 -31.82 4.72
N ARG A 231 -11.26 -31.87 4.19
CA ARG A 231 -10.85 -32.86 3.19
C ARG A 231 -10.96 -34.31 3.71
N PHE A 232 -10.55 -34.54 4.93
CA PHE A 232 -10.66 -35.85 5.57
C PHE A 232 -12.13 -36.27 5.77
N ARG A 233 -12.96 -35.38 6.33
CA ARG A 233 -14.35 -35.63 6.62
C ARG A 233 -15.18 -35.98 5.39
N TYR A 234 -14.91 -35.33 4.27
CA TYR A 234 -15.69 -35.51 3.04
C TYR A 234 -14.98 -36.29 1.96
N ALA A 235 -13.81 -36.86 2.25
CA ALA A 235 -12.98 -37.61 1.30
C ALA A 235 -12.67 -36.83 -0.01
N GLU A 236 -12.38 -35.52 0.09
CA GLU A 236 -12.17 -34.60 -1.02
C GLU A 236 -10.74 -34.03 -1.02
N PRO A 237 -9.69 -34.85 -1.21
CA PRO A 237 -8.29 -34.42 -1.07
C PRO A 237 -7.89 -33.33 -2.09
N ASP A 238 -8.51 -33.37 -3.28
CA ASP A 238 -8.14 -32.50 -4.40
C ASP A 238 -9.06 -31.27 -4.56
N LEU A 239 -10.07 -31.12 -3.70
CA LEU A 239 -10.98 -29.99 -3.78
C LEU A 239 -10.25 -28.68 -3.42
N ASN A 240 -10.18 -27.78 -4.42
CA ASN A 240 -9.58 -26.45 -4.25
C ASN A 240 -10.64 -25.42 -3.85
N LEU A 241 -10.68 -25.05 -2.58
CA LEU A 241 -11.60 -24.03 -2.04
C LEU A 241 -11.32 -22.60 -2.52
N ASN A 242 -10.28 -22.39 -3.33
CA ASN A 242 -10.04 -21.13 -4.04
C ASN A 242 -10.56 -21.16 -5.48
N SER A 243 -10.95 -22.33 -5.99
CA SER A 243 -11.55 -22.47 -7.32
C SER A 243 -13.06 -22.26 -7.25
N LEU A 244 -13.53 -21.11 -7.76
CA LEU A 244 -14.95 -20.80 -7.83
C LEU A 244 -15.75 -21.88 -8.61
N LYS A 245 -15.15 -22.44 -9.65
CA LYS A 245 -15.77 -23.49 -10.48
C LYS A 245 -15.98 -24.77 -9.66
N GLN A 246 -14.91 -25.29 -9.05
CA GLN A 246 -14.98 -26.52 -8.25
C GLN A 246 -15.97 -26.40 -7.08
N MET A 247 -15.92 -25.26 -6.35
CA MET A 247 -16.87 -25.02 -5.25
C MET A 247 -18.32 -25.00 -5.71
N LYS A 248 -18.62 -24.36 -6.85
CA LYS A 248 -19.98 -24.33 -7.42
C LYS A 248 -20.47 -25.73 -7.79
N GLU A 249 -19.65 -26.48 -8.48
CA GLU A 249 -19.95 -27.85 -8.92
C GLU A 249 -20.20 -28.77 -7.70
N TRP A 250 -19.32 -28.66 -6.69
CA TRP A 250 -19.42 -29.45 -5.47
C TRP A 250 -20.68 -29.15 -4.64
N CYS A 251 -21.05 -27.87 -4.48
CA CYS A 251 -22.28 -27.44 -3.83
C CYS A 251 -23.53 -27.88 -4.63
N ALA A 252 -23.50 -27.73 -5.94
CA ALA A 252 -24.61 -28.12 -6.82
C ALA A 252 -24.90 -29.62 -6.76
N ALA A 253 -23.88 -30.46 -6.72
CA ALA A 253 -24.01 -31.91 -6.53
C ALA A 253 -24.73 -32.30 -5.21
N ARG A 254 -24.73 -31.38 -4.23
CA ARG A 254 -25.38 -31.51 -2.92
C ARG A 254 -26.70 -30.73 -2.80
N GLY A 255 -27.23 -30.28 -3.94
CA GLY A 255 -28.52 -29.58 -4.00
C GLY A 255 -28.48 -28.11 -3.60
N VAL A 256 -27.32 -27.51 -3.43
CA VAL A 256 -27.16 -26.10 -3.07
C VAL A 256 -26.58 -25.30 -4.24
N LYS A 257 -27.37 -24.37 -4.79
CA LYS A 257 -26.90 -23.46 -5.87
C LYS A 257 -26.22 -22.23 -5.28
N ALA A 258 -24.96 -22.06 -5.60
CA ALA A 258 -24.16 -20.89 -5.21
C ALA A 258 -23.53 -20.22 -6.46
N ASN A 259 -23.83 -18.95 -6.68
CA ASN A 259 -23.27 -18.17 -7.80
C ASN A 259 -21.97 -17.46 -7.46
N SER A 260 -21.73 -17.22 -6.17
CA SER A 260 -20.58 -16.51 -5.63
C SER A 260 -20.27 -16.99 -4.22
N PHE A 261 -19.03 -16.87 -3.80
CA PHE A 261 -18.54 -17.13 -2.43
C PHE A 261 -17.87 -15.89 -1.83
N SER A 262 -18.37 -14.68 -2.18
CA SER A 262 -18.01 -13.45 -1.45
C SER A 262 -18.48 -13.55 0.01
N LYS A 263 -17.85 -12.81 0.91
CA LYS A 263 -18.16 -12.83 2.36
C LYS A 263 -19.67 -12.71 2.61
N GLU A 264 -20.29 -11.68 2.08
CA GLU A 264 -21.75 -11.44 2.23
C GLU A 264 -22.60 -12.60 1.68
N ARG A 265 -22.18 -13.21 0.57
CA ARG A 265 -22.92 -14.32 -0.02
C ARG A 265 -22.77 -15.61 0.77
N VAL A 266 -21.57 -15.86 1.31
CA VAL A 266 -21.32 -16.99 2.21
C VAL A 266 -22.19 -16.88 3.46
N GLU A 267 -22.24 -15.71 4.12
CA GLU A 267 -23.09 -15.45 5.29
C GLU A 267 -24.58 -15.70 4.99
N LYS A 268 -25.07 -15.22 3.84
CA LYS A 268 -26.45 -15.48 3.40
C LYS A 268 -26.75 -16.95 3.11
N LEU A 269 -25.78 -17.69 2.56
CA LEU A 269 -25.94 -19.12 2.30
C LEU A 269 -25.95 -19.93 3.59
N ILE A 270 -25.07 -19.61 4.55
CA ILE A 270 -25.07 -20.24 5.88
C ILE A 270 -26.41 -20.02 6.56
N ALA A 271 -26.88 -18.77 6.65
CA ALA A 271 -28.18 -18.46 7.26
C ALA A 271 -29.38 -19.17 6.57
N ALA A 272 -29.27 -19.40 5.25
CA ALA A 272 -30.29 -20.16 4.53
C ALA A 272 -30.24 -21.65 4.84
N LEU A 273 -29.05 -22.23 5.07
CA LEU A 273 -28.87 -23.61 5.47
C LEU A 273 -29.29 -23.82 6.94
N ASP A 274 -29.01 -22.88 7.85
CA ASP A 274 -29.45 -22.90 9.23
C ASP A 274 -30.97 -23.06 9.32
N LYS A 275 -31.73 -22.30 8.52
CA LYS A 275 -33.19 -22.44 8.42
C LYS A 275 -33.63 -23.81 7.87
N LYS A 276 -32.82 -24.43 6.98
CA LYS A 276 -33.10 -25.78 6.49
C LYS A 276 -32.95 -26.85 7.56
N PHE A 277 -31.99 -26.69 8.49
CA PHE A 277 -31.81 -27.62 9.62
C PHE A 277 -32.96 -27.55 10.63
N GLU A 278 -33.70 -26.46 10.69
CA GLU A 278 -34.90 -26.31 11.51
C GLU A 278 -36.13 -27.02 10.89
N ASP A 279 -36.10 -27.32 9.59
CA ASP A 279 -37.17 -27.93 8.83
C ASP A 279 -37.20 -29.46 9.10
N LYS A 280 -38.20 -29.92 9.84
CA LYS A 280 -38.38 -31.34 10.19
C LYS A 280 -38.77 -32.23 9.01
N THR A 281 -39.02 -31.67 7.83
CA THR A 281 -39.42 -32.41 6.63
C THR A 281 -38.27 -32.86 5.76
N ILE A 282 -37.03 -32.39 5.99
CA ILE A 282 -35.85 -32.80 5.22
C ILE A 282 -35.48 -34.28 5.54
N THR A 283 -35.05 -34.99 4.49
CA THR A 283 -34.56 -36.35 4.66
C THR A 283 -33.16 -36.40 5.27
N ALA A 284 -32.77 -37.56 5.86
CA ALA A 284 -31.41 -37.72 6.37
C ALA A 284 -30.34 -37.42 5.31
N GLN A 285 -30.53 -37.89 4.08
CA GLN A 285 -29.62 -37.61 2.94
C GLN A 285 -29.53 -36.12 2.60
N GLN A 286 -30.64 -35.38 2.67
CA GLN A 286 -30.64 -33.93 2.46
C GLN A 286 -29.92 -33.21 3.58
N TRP A 287 -30.12 -33.67 4.83
CA TRP A 287 -29.44 -33.11 6.00
C TRP A 287 -27.91 -33.26 5.85
N ASP A 288 -27.42 -34.47 5.51
CA ASP A 288 -25.99 -34.71 5.28
C ASP A 288 -25.41 -33.84 4.19
N ASN A 289 -26.15 -33.71 3.06
CA ASN A 289 -25.72 -32.85 1.96
C ASN A 289 -25.65 -31.37 2.37
N TYR A 290 -26.65 -30.86 3.07
CA TYR A 290 -26.67 -29.48 3.55
C TYR A 290 -25.58 -29.21 4.58
N LYS A 291 -25.35 -30.17 5.49
CA LYS A 291 -24.28 -30.11 6.48
C LYS A 291 -22.91 -30.07 5.82
N ALA A 292 -22.69 -30.87 4.80
CA ALA A 292 -21.45 -30.84 4.05
C ALA A 292 -21.18 -29.46 3.39
N VAL A 293 -22.21 -28.85 2.79
CA VAL A 293 -22.09 -27.51 2.21
C VAL A 293 -21.91 -26.45 3.30
N TRP A 294 -22.58 -26.57 4.42
CA TRP A 294 -22.44 -25.70 5.57
C TRP A 294 -20.98 -25.72 6.11
N ASP A 295 -20.40 -26.91 6.27
CA ASP A 295 -19.01 -27.08 6.68
C ASP A 295 -18.04 -26.50 5.63
N LEU A 296 -18.30 -26.68 4.33
CA LEU A 296 -17.51 -26.03 3.26
C LEU A 296 -17.51 -24.50 3.40
N LEU A 297 -18.68 -23.91 3.65
CA LEU A 297 -18.82 -22.46 3.76
C LEU A 297 -18.13 -21.93 5.01
N HIS A 298 -18.17 -22.61 6.13
CA HIS A 298 -17.41 -22.25 7.34
C HIS A 298 -15.92 -22.39 7.13
N THR A 299 -15.45 -23.50 6.53
CA THR A 299 -14.05 -23.65 6.14
C THR A 299 -13.64 -22.49 5.22
N LYS A 300 -14.48 -22.12 4.25
CA LYS A 300 -14.20 -20.97 3.37
C LYS A 300 -14.12 -19.64 4.12
N GLN A 301 -14.91 -19.43 5.18
CA GLN A 301 -14.77 -18.24 6.04
C GLN A 301 -13.42 -18.22 6.75
N ILE A 302 -12.97 -19.34 7.29
CA ILE A 302 -11.65 -19.47 7.94
C ILE A 302 -10.52 -19.15 6.94
N LEU A 303 -10.60 -19.70 5.72
CA LEU A 303 -9.63 -19.43 4.65
C LEU A 303 -9.71 -17.98 4.12
N GLY A 304 -10.86 -17.32 4.30
CA GLY A 304 -11.18 -16.03 3.68
C GLY A 304 -10.77 -14.77 4.45
N GLY A 305 -10.23 -14.88 5.65
CA GLY A 305 -9.97 -13.78 6.59
C GLY A 305 -9.23 -12.57 5.98
N SER A 306 -9.98 -11.58 5.46
CA SER A 306 -9.40 -10.43 4.75
C SER A 306 -8.54 -9.53 5.66
N SER A 307 -8.90 -9.43 6.95
CA SER A 307 -8.14 -8.64 7.93
C SER A 307 -6.78 -9.28 8.21
N LEU A 308 -6.73 -10.61 8.40
CA LEU A 308 -5.50 -11.33 8.73
C LEU A 308 -4.51 -11.45 7.56
N LYS A 309 -4.96 -11.31 6.31
CA LYS A 309 -4.06 -11.20 5.16
C LYS A 309 -3.13 -9.99 5.24
N LYS A 310 -3.49 -9.00 6.05
CA LYS A 310 -2.66 -7.82 6.32
C LYS A 310 -1.41 -8.14 7.12
N LEU A 311 -1.38 -9.21 7.91
CA LEU A 311 -0.19 -9.69 8.61
C LEU A 311 0.97 -9.90 7.62
N LYS A 312 0.73 -10.65 6.53
CA LYS A 312 1.72 -10.83 5.47
C LYS A 312 2.15 -9.53 4.81
N VAL A 313 1.21 -8.59 4.63
CA VAL A 313 1.53 -7.27 4.07
C VAL A 313 2.43 -6.49 5.01
N ILE A 314 2.14 -6.49 6.32
CA ILE A 314 2.99 -5.86 7.35
C ILE A 314 4.40 -6.42 7.28
N LEU A 315 4.56 -7.75 7.30
CA LEU A 315 5.88 -8.41 7.23
C LEU A 315 6.64 -8.09 5.94
N ASN A 316 5.92 -7.92 4.83
CA ASN A 316 6.55 -7.58 3.56
C ASN A 316 7.11 -6.15 3.52
N ILE A 317 6.46 -5.19 4.20
CA ILE A 317 6.77 -3.76 4.05
C ILE A 317 7.39 -3.10 5.30
N ALA A 318 7.31 -3.73 6.47
CA ALA A 318 7.96 -3.23 7.67
C ALA A 318 9.49 -3.26 7.51
N THR A 319 10.17 -2.18 7.91
CA THR A 319 11.64 -2.04 7.86
C THR A 319 12.17 -1.64 9.22
N LEU A 320 13.44 -1.98 9.47
CA LEU A 320 14.15 -1.52 10.66
C LEU A 320 14.28 0.01 10.64
N ASP A 321 14.23 0.60 11.81
CA ASP A 321 14.52 2.01 11.97
C ASP A 321 16.02 2.25 11.96
N SER A 322 16.50 3.25 11.20
CA SER A 322 17.92 3.58 11.15
C SER A 322 18.43 4.23 12.43
N GLU A 323 17.56 4.90 13.18
CA GLU A 323 17.89 5.55 14.45
C GLU A 323 17.65 4.64 15.65
N GLU A 324 16.76 3.66 15.52
CA GLU A 324 16.37 2.68 16.54
C GLU A 324 16.42 1.26 15.95
N PRO A 325 17.62 0.64 15.85
CA PRO A 325 17.81 -0.61 15.07
C PRO A 325 17.02 -1.84 15.56
N GLU A 326 16.46 -1.79 16.76
CA GLU A 326 15.59 -2.85 17.29
C GLU A 326 14.11 -2.62 16.98
N THR A 327 13.77 -1.45 16.44
CA THR A 327 12.40 -1.05 16.15
C THR A 327 12.08 -1.23 14.68
N HIS A 328 11.00 -1.94 14.40
CA HIS A 328 10.45 -1.99 13.05
C HIS A 328 9.39 -0.91 12.85
N ARG A 329 9.38 -0.31 11.67
CA ARG A 329 8.41 0.72 11.29
C ARG A 329 7.66 0.38 10.01
N LEU A 330 6.38 0.69 10.03
CA LEU A 330 5.47 0.62 8.90
C LEU A 330 5.28 2.05 8.35
N ARG A 331 6.05 2.38 7.32
CA ARG A 331 6.10 3.72 6.70
C ARG A 331 5.23 3.79 5.44
N ASP A 332 5.00 5.01 4.93
CA ASP A 332 4.26 5.30 3.68
C ASP A 332 2.82 4.73 3.66
N GLN A 333 2.08 4.90 4.77
CA GLN A 333 0.75 4.32 4.92
C GLN A 333 -0.41 5.25 4.54
N TYR A 334 -0.17 6.54 4.28
CA TYR A 334 -1.22 7.53 4.08
C TYR A 334 -1.10 8.23 2.73
N VAL A 335 -2.27 8.49 2.12
CA VAL A 335 -2.41 9.28 0.89
C VAL A 335 -3.26 10.51 1.19
N HIS A 336 -2.65 11.69 1.17
CA HIS A 336 -3.37 12.96 1.35
C HIS A 336 -4.37 13.16 0.20
N ILE A 337 -5.60 13.61 0.51
CA ILE A 337 -6.71 13.71 -0.47
C ILE A 337 -6.89 12.41 -1.28
N GLY A 338 -6.67 11.26 -0.65
CA GLY A 338 -6.76 9.97 -1.35
C GLY A 338 -8.18 9.61 -1.80
N ALA A 339 -9.22 10.13 -1.11
CA ALA A 339 -10.62 10.07 -1.52
C ALA A 339 -11.01 11.40 -2.20
N GLY A 340 -10.82 11.50 -3.50
CA GLY A 340 -10.99 12.74 -4.26
C GLY A 340 -12.35 13.43 -4.09
N GLN A 341 -13.43 12.67 -3.89
CA GLN A 341 -14.79 13.25 -3.69
C GLN A 341 -14.97 13.92 -2.32
N THR A 342 -14.27 13.46 -1.29
CA THR A 342 -14.45 13.91 0.11
C THR A 342 -13.19 14.55 0.68
N TRP A 343 -12.12 14.58 -0.04
CA TRP A 343 -10.79 15.05 0.37
C TRP A 343 -10.21 14.35 1.62
N ARG A 344 -10.79 13.22 2.00
CA ARG A 344 -10.26 12.44 3.13
C ARG A 344 -8.91 11.83 2.79
N THR A 345 -8.01 11.79 3.77
CA THR A 345 -6.81 10.97 3.71
C THR A 345 -7.21 9.49 3.67
N THR A 346 -6.64 8.73 2.73
CA THR A 346 -6.85 7.28 2.64
C THR A 346 -5.61 6.52 3.07
N GLY A 347 -5.80 5.24 3.39
CA GLY A 347 -4.71 4.34 3.70
C GLY A 347 -4.15 3.66 2.46
N ARG A 348 -2.86 3.39 2.51
CA ARG A 348 -2.13 2.52 1.58
C ARG A 348 -1.92 1.14 2.22
N SER A 349 -1.67 0.13 1.43
CA SER A 349 -1.23 -1.21 1.87
C SER A 349 -2.05 -1.80 3.02
N VAL A 350 -1.68 -1.57 4.27
CA VAL A 350 -2.37 -2.10 5.45
C VAL A 350 -3.71 -1.42 5.69
N GLN A 351 -3.87 -0.16 5.27
CA GLN A 351 -5.08 0.62 5.51
C GLN A 351 -5.49 0.58 7.00
N MET A 352 -4.64 1.15 7.85
CA MET A 352 -4.74 1.09 9.31
C MET A 352 -6.10 1.52 9.86
N GLN A 353 -6.72 2.55 9.25
CA GLN A 353 -8.04 3.05 9.63
C GLN A 353 -9.17 2.04 9.44
N ASN A 354 -8.96 1.02 8.58
CA ASN A 354 -9.94 -0.03 8.28
C ASN A 354 -9.70 -1.31 9.08
N LEU A 355 -8.77 -1.32 10.04
CA LEU A 355 -8.63 -2.42 10.99
C LEU A 355 -9.83 -2.44 11.95
N LYS A 356 -10.21 -3.63 12.42
CA LYS A 356 -11.25 -3.76 13.45
C LYS A 356 -10.88 -2.90 14.65
N ARG A 357 -11.88 -2.27 15.28
CA ARG A 357 -11.68 -1.55 16.56
C ARG A 357 -11.39 -2.57 17.65
N LEU A 358 -10.46 -2.25 18.53
CA LEU A 358 -10.27 -3.02 19.76
C LEU A 358 -11.57 -2.97 20.59
N ARG A 359 -11.92 -4.09 21.18
CA ARG A 359 -13.03 -4.17 22.13
C ARG A 359 -12.61 -3.55 23.47
N SER A 360 -13.57 -3.31 24.37
CA SER A 360 -13.30 -2.80 25.72
C SER A 360 -12.46 -3.78 26.57
N GLU A 361 -12.65 -5.06 26.34
CA GLU A 361 -11.82 -6.13 26.90
C GLU A 361 -10.87 -6.58 25.80
N VAL A 362 -9.58 -6.40 26.04
CA VAL A 362 -8.50 -6.74 25.12
C VAL A 362 -7.86 -8.02 25.62
N ASP A 363 -7.75 -9.03 24.75
CA ASP A 363 -7.08 -10.28 25.08
C ASP A 363 -5.59 -10.03 25.34
N ASP A 364 -5.02 -10.82 26.24
CA ASP A 364 -3.60 -10.77 26.55
C ASP A 364 -2.80 -11.40 25.38
N MET A 365 -1.95 -10.61 24.75
CA MET A 365 -1.14 -11.09 23.64
C MET A 365 0.04 -11.96 24.11
N ASP A 366 0.44 -11.87 25.38
CA ASP A 366 1.47 -12.73 25.95
C ASP A 366 0.97 -14.19 25.99
N GLU A 367 -0.34 -14.42 26.23
CA GLU A 367 -0.94 -15.76 26.10
C GLU A 367 -0.75 -16.36 24.69
N LEU A 368 -0.84 -15.54 23.64
CA LEU A 368 -0.62 -16.01 22.27
C LEU A 368 0.83 -16.43 22.03
N VAL A 369 1.78 -15.71 22.60
CA VAL A 369 3.22 -15.91 22.38
C VAL A 369 3.75 -17.03 23.26
N ASP A 370 3.37 -17.05 24.54
CA ASP A 370 3.97 -17.90 25.56
C ASP A 370 3.28 -19.27 25.66
N ASP A 371 2.02 -19.39 25.26
CA ASP A 371 1.28 -20.64 25.28
C ASP A 371 0.94 -21.17 23.88
N PRO A 372 1.77 -22.09 23.33
CA PRO A 372 1.52 -22.72 22.04
C PRO A 372 0.18 -23.49 21.95
N GLU A 373 -0.37 -23.95 23.08
CA GLU A 373 -1.61 -24.70 23.16
C GLU A 373 -2.86 -23.81 23.30
N SER A 374 -2.68 -22.49 23.50
CA SER A 374 -3.78 -21.54 23.63
C SER A 374 -4.65 -21.47 22.38
N GLU A 375 -5.98 -21.43 22.58
CA GLU A 375 -6.96 -21.40 21.48
C GLU A 375 -7.15 -19.98 20.91
N TRP A 376 -6.48 -19.68 19.81
CA TRP A 376 -6.62 -18.44 19.06
C TRP A 376 -7.21 -18.70 17.68
N ASP A 377 -8.52 -18.61 17.57
CA ASP A 377 -9.19 -18.68 16.28
C ASP A 377 -8.97 -17.41 15.43
N ASN A 378 -9.35 -17.47 14.16
CA ASN A 378 -9.17 -16.35 13.24
C ASN A 378 -10.00 -15.10 13.62
N SER A 379 -11.07 -15.24 14.40
CA SER A 379 -11.84 -14.09 14.88
C SER A 379 -11.11 -13.39 16.01
N LYS A 380 -10.61 -14.13 16.98
CA LYS A 380 -9.82 -13.61 18.10
C LYS A 380 -8.55 -12.92 17.59
N LEU A 381 -7.82 -13.55 16.66
CA LEU A 381 -6.67 -12.93 15.99
C LEU A 381 -7.04 -11.62 15.27
N ALA A 382 -8.13 -11.60 14.51
CA ALA A 382 -8.55 -10.41 13.77
C ALA A 382 -9.04 -9.28 14.68
N ASP A 383 -9.64 -9.59 15.81
CA ASP A 383 -10.12 -8.61 16.79
C ASP A 383 -8.95 -7.93 17.51
N ASN A 384 -7.83 -8.63 17.67
CA ASN A 384 -6.63 -8.15 18.34
C ASN A 384 -5.55 -7.59 17.41
N LEU A 385 -5.77 -7.57 16.10
CA LEU A 385 -4.77 -7.16 15.11
C LEU A 385 -4.18 -5.76 15.33
N ARG A 386 -4.89 -4.85 16.00
CA ARG A 386 -4.36 -3.51 16.30
C ARG A 386 -3.26 -3.51 17.36
N GLN A 387 -3.17 -4.54 18.18
CA GLN A 387 -2.17 -4.63 19.24
C GLN A 387 -0.74 -4.80 18.73
N VAL A 388 -0.56 -5.17 17.46
CA VAL A 388 0.78 -5.22 16.83
C VAL A 388 1.42 -3.83 16.67
N PHE A 389 0.65 -2.75 16.85
CA PHE A 389 1.18 -1.38 16.78
C PHE A 389 1.50 -0.86 18.18
N THR A 390 2.75 -0.52 18.38
CA THR A 390 3.29 -0.13 19.70
C THR A 390 3.77 1.31 19.69
N ALA A 391 4.06 1.85 20.88
CA ALA A 391 4.84 3.06 21.01
C ALA A 391 6.32 2.75 20.74
N THR A 392 7.10 3.75 20.34
CA THR A 392 8.55 3.63 20.14
C THR A 392 9.27 3.31 21.44
N ASP A 393 8.94 4.04 22.51
CA ASP A 393 9.43 3.76 23.87
C ASP A 393 8.64 2.58 24.45
N PRO A 394 9.28 1.51 24.94
CA PRO A 394 8.61 0.38 25.59
C PRO A 394 7.70 0.78 26.76
N ASN A 395 8.02 1.88 27.45
CA ASN A 395 7.19 2.46 28.51
C ASN A 395 6.22 3.54 28.00
N GLY A 396 6.24 3.82 26.70
CA GLY A 396 5.42 4.82 26.03
C GLY A 396 3.98 4.37 25.86
N ARG A 397 3.12 5.30 25.48
CA ARG A 397 1.71 5.05 25.17
C ARG A 397 1.32 5.70 23.86
N LEU A 398 0.46 5.03 23.09
CA LEU A 398 -0.20 5.63 21.97
C LEU A 398 -1.37 6.48 22.47
N LEU A 399 -1.37 7.77 22.12
CA LEU A 399 -2.49 8.67 22.40
C LEU A 399 -3.43 8.64 21.19
N VAL A 400 -4.68 8.28 21.42
CA VAL A 400 -5.72 8.24 20.38
C VAL A 400 -6.75 9.31 20.66
N GLY A 401 -6.95 10.20 19.68
CA GLY A 401 -7.97 11.26 19.73
C GLY A 401 -8.85 11.23 18.49
N ASP A 402 -10.13 11.47 18.66
CA ASP A 402 -11.10 11.59 17.57
C ASP A 402 -12.09 12.72 17.86
N PHE A 403 -12.49 13.42 16.82
CA PHE A 403 -13.54 14.44 16.95
C PHE A 403 -14.91 13.77 16.95
N SER A 404 -15.62 13.86 18.06
CA SER A 404 -16.97 13.31 18.15
C SER A 404 -17.92 14.07 17.20
N SER A 405 -18.74 13.30 16.48
CA SER A 405 -19.83 13.84 15.63
C SER A 405 -19.36 14.85 14.59
N VAL A 406 -18.23 14.63 13.94
CA VAL A 406 -17.61 15.56 12.97
C VAL A 406 -18.59 15.99 11.85
N GLU A 407 -19.42 15.06 11.36
CA GLU A 407 -20.43 15.35 10.33
C GLU A 407 -21.53 16.29 10.85
N SER A 408 -22.01 16.08 12.08
CA SER A 408 -22.99 16.95 12.73
C SER A 408 -22.43 18.35 13.00
N ARG A 409 -21.13 18.44 13.39
CA ARG A 409 -20.45 19.72 13.57
C ARG A 409 -20.26 20.44 12.24
N GLY A 410 -19.84 19.71 11.20
CA GLY A 410 -19.73 20.27 9.85
C GLY A 410 -21.05 20.83 9.33
N LEU A 411 -22.16 20.12 9.54
CA LEU A 411 -23.50 20.60 9.19
C LEU A 411 -23.88 21.84 10.01
N ALA A 412 -23.61 21.85 11.31
CA ALA A 412 -23.86 23.01 12.17
C ALA A 412 -23.07 24.25 11.73
N TYR A 413 -21.78 24.06 11.36
CA TYR A 413 -20.95 25.12 10.80
C TYR A 413 -21.57 25.72 9.54
N LEU A 414 -21.99 24.88 8.58
CA LEU A 414 -22.62 25.31 7.34
C LEU A 414 -23.97 26.00 7.58
N ALA A 415 -24.72 25.59 8.61
CA ALA A 415 -26.00 26.19 9.01
C ALA A 415 -25.86 27.43 9.90
N GLY A 416 -24.65 27.79 10.34
CA GLY A 416 -24.42 28.89 11.29
C GLY A 416 -24.82 28.58 12.75
N GLU A 417 -24.98 27.30 13.10
CA GLU A 417 -25.47 26.85 14.42
C GLU A 417 -24.32 26.81 15.44
N GLN A 418 -24.06 27.91 16.12
CA GLN A 418 -22.91 28.10 17.02
C GLN A 418 -22.89 27.14 18.24
N TRP A 419 -24.04 26.71 18.73
CA TRP A 419 -24.16 25.90 19.95
C TRP A 419 -23.66 24.45 19.78
N LYS A 420 -23.46 24.01 18.55
CA LYS A 420 -22.93 22.66 18.20
C LYS A 420 -21.45 22.64 17.84
N LEU A 421 -20.83 23.78 17.67
CA LEU A 421 -19.40 23.91 17.33
C LEU A 421 -18.53 23.92 18.57
#